data_9e9094de1ed5cf1c872e0863a4918977
#
_entry.id   9e9094de1ed5cf1c872e0863a4918977
#
_cell.length_a   1.000
_cell.length_b   1.000
_cell.length_c   1.000
_cell.angle_alpha   90.00
_cell.angle_beta   90.00
_cell.angle_gamma   90.00
#
_symmetry.space_group_name_H-M   'P 1'
#
loop_
_entity.id
_entity.type
_entity.pdbx_description
1 polymer ?
#
loop_
_entity_poly.entity_id
_entity_poly.type
_entity_poly.pdbx_seq_one_letter_code
_entity_poly.pdbx_strand_id
1 'polypeptide(L)'
;MCSSDLENIIEIVENIFDQVTCHIEWVYGGDGQSVNVPLNRDRLPVAEMYPFLNGESLEDYYDRYMESSANILLLIGPPGTGKTTFIRGLLAHTNSSAIVSYDSGILDKDGFFARFIESDDNVMVLEDSDAFLKPRSDGNTMMHRFLNVGDGLVTTKGKKMIFSTNLPSIRDIDSALTRPGRCFDIVEFKPLSYGSAKALADKLDAKIDAKDEYSIAEIFNQQTFKPTVRKVGFV
;
A
#
# COMPACT_ATOMS: atom_id res chain seq x y z
N MET A 1 7.06 -27.11 -33.66
CA MET A 1 6.80 -26.05 -32.68
C MET A 1 8.00 -25.12 -32.71
N CYS A 2 7.85 -23.88 -33.17
CA CYS A 2 8.96 -22.94 -33.25
C CYS A 2 9.29 -22.45 -31.80
N SER A 3 10.54 -22.07 -31.54
CA SER A 3 10.98 -21.57 -30.22
C SER A 3 10.11 -20.39 -29.77
N SER A 4 9.68 -19.54 -30.69
CA SER A 4 8.78 -18.41 -30.46
C SER A 4 7.37 -18.81 -30.01
N ASP A 5 6.87 -19.97 -30.44
CA ASP A 5 5.54 -20.44 -30.03
C ASP A 5 5.56 -20.91 -28.57
N LEU A 6 6.69 -21.53 -28.16
CA LEU A 6 6.89 -21.99 -26.79
C LEU A 6 7.04 -20.82 -25.82
N GLU A 7 7.81 -19.80 -26.20
CA GLU A 7 7.98 -18.57 -25.42
C GLU A 7 6.65 -17.84 -25.20
N ASN A 8 5.85 -17.69 -26.26
CA ASN A 8 4.51 -17.11 -26.16
C ASN A 8 3.57 -17.91 -25.23
N ILE A 9 3.62 -19.24 -25.29
CA ILE A 9 2.79 -20.09 -24.42
C ILE A 9 3.23 -19.94 -22.96
N ILE A 10 4.53 -19.90 -22.68
CA ILE A 10 5.08 -19.70 -21.35
C ILE A 10 4.61 -18.35 -20.80
N GLU A 11 4.76 -17.28 -21.56
CA GLU A 11 4.32 -15.94 -21.16
C GLU A 11 2.82 -15.87 -20.85
N ILE A 12 1.98 -16.52 -21.67
CA ILE A 12 0.53 -16.58 -21.43
C ILE A 12 0.22 -17.36 -20.12
N VAL A 13 0.90 -18.48 -19.90
CA VAL A 13 0.70 -19.30 -18.69
C VAL A 13 1.16 -18.58 -17.46
N GLU A 14 2.31 -17.90 -17.48
CA GLU A 14 2.82 -17.09 -16.39
C GLU A 14 1.86 -15.93 -16.07
N ASN A 15 1.37 -15.21 -17.08
CA ASN A 15 0.39 -14.14 -16.90
C ASN A 15 -0.92 -14.64 -16.27
N ILE A 16 -1.44 -15.79 -16.71
CA ILE A 16 -2.64 -16.39 -16.13
C ILE A 16 -2.37 -16.81 -14.67
N PHE A 17 -1.23 -17.45 -14.41
CA PHE A 17 -0.82 -17.88 -13.08
C PHE A 17 -0.72 -16.69 -12.13
N ASP A 18 -0.07 -15.62 -12.55
CA ASP A 18 0.07 -14.37 -11.79
C ASP A 18 -1.28 -13.72 -11.46
N GLN A 19 -2.21 -13.73 -12.41
CA GLN A 19 -3.57 -13.21 -12.19
C GLN A 19 -4.37 -14.04 -11.15
N VAL A 20 -4.08 -15.32 -11.07
CA VAL A 20 -4.78 -16.22 -10.12
C VAL A 20 -4.14 -16.21 -8.74
N THR A 21 -2.80 -16.08 -8.67
CA THR A 21 -2.03 -16.21 -7.42
C THR A 21 -1.80 -14.89 -6.70
N CYS A 22 -1.85 -13.75 -7.39
CA CYS A 22 -1.66 -12.43 -6.80
C CYS A 22 -2.83 -11.52 -7.16
N HIS A 23 -3.80 -11.42 -6.26
CA HIS A 23 -5.01 -10.61 -6.43
C HIS A 23 -5.28 -9.76 -5.20
N ILE A 24 -6.15 -8.78 -5.36
CA ILE A 24 -6.69 -7.98 -4.28
C ILE A 24 -8.14 -8.39 -4.10
N GLU A 25 -8.46 -8.98 -2.97
CA GLU A 25 -9.83 -9.22 -2.56
C GLU A 25 -10.41 -7.93 -1.99
N TRP A 26 -11.21 -7.24 -2.79
CA TRP A 26 -11.92 -6.06 -2.33
C TRP A 26 -13.25 -6.44 -1.71
N VAL A 27 -13.35 -6.23 -0.39
CA VAL A 27 -14.57 -6.46 0.39
C VAL A 27 -15.38 -5.18 0.47
N TYR A 28 -16.66 -5.24 0.07
CA TYR A 28 -17.57 -4.10 0.00
C TYR A 28 -19.00 -4.51 0.43
N GLY A 29 -19.85 -3.50 0.65
CA GLY A 29 -21.25 -3.70 1.05
C GLY A 29 -21.39 -4.24 2.47
N GLY A 30 -22.45 -3.85 3.15
CA GLY A 30 -22.68 -4.16 4.57
C GLY A 30 -22.84 -5.65 4.91
N ASP A 31 -22.98 -6.51 3.92
CA ASP A 31 -23.06 -7.99 4.02
C ASP A 31 -21.72 -8.68 3.75
N GLY A 32 -20.64 -7.91 3.48
CA GLY A 32 -19.31 -8.45 3.27
C GLY A 32 -19.12 -9.15 1.92
N GLN A 33 -19.80 -8.70 0.87
CA GLN A 33 -19.53 -9.14 -0.50
C GLN A 33 -18.10 -8.78 -0.90
N SER A 34 -17.51 -9.53 -1.81
CA SER A 34 -16.19 -9.26 -2.32
C SER A 34 -16.04 -9.55 -3.80
N VAL A 35 -15.02 -8.96 -4.39
CA VAL A 35 -14.55 -9.23 -5.75
C VAL A 35 -13.04 -9.34 -5.76
N ASN A 36 -12.52 -10.31 -6.50
CA ASN A 36 -11.09 -10.45 -6.72
C ASN A 36 -10.69 -9.61 -7.94
N VAL A 37 -9.74 -8.71 -7.72
CA VAL A 37 -9.19 -7.84 -8.75
C VAL A 37 -7.72 -8.22 -8.94
N PRO A 38 -7.27 -8.51 -10.17
CA PRO A 38 -5.86 -8.80 -10.41
C PRO A 38 -4.99 -7.59 -10.02
N LEU A 39 -3.81 -7.87 -9.47
CA LEU A 39 -2.87 -6.82 -9.13
C LEU A 39 -2.37 -6.12 -10.40
N ASN A 40 -2.55 -4.80 -10.48
CA ASN A 40 -2.02 -4.01 -11.58
C ASN A 40 -0.50 -3.87 -11.44
N ARG A 41 0.25 -4.45 -12.39
CA ARG A 41 1.72 -4.42 -12.45
C ARG A 41 2.30 -3.33 -13.36
N ASP A 42 1.46 -2.51 -14.03
CA ASP A 42 1.91 -1.50 -14.99
C ASP A 42 2.76 -0.38 -14.38
N ARG A 43 2.64 -0.16 -13.08
CA ARG A 43 3.32 0.92 -12.35
C ARG A 43 3.90 0.41 -11.05
N LEU A 44 4.90 -0.45 -11.17
CA LEU A 44 5.65 -0.91 -10.02
C LEU A 44 6.62 0.19 -9.53
N PRO A 45 6.97 0.19 -8.24
CA PRO A 45 7.88 1.15 -7.68
C PRO A 45 9.31 0.99 -8.21
N VAL A 46 10.05 2.07 -8.21
CA VAL A 46 11.50 2.08 -8.41
C VAL A 46 12.17 2.72 -7.18
N ALA A 47 13.40 2.32 -6.89
CA ALA A 47 14.11 2.71 -5.67
C ALA A 47 14.23 4.25 -5.52
N GLU A 48 14.36 4.98 -6.63
CA GLU A 48 14.47 6.44 -6.65
C GLU A 48 13.22 7.16 -6.13
N MET A 49 12.09 6.47 -6.05
CA MET A 49 10.88 7.01 -5.39
C MET A 49 11.01 7.10 -3.88
N TYR A 50 11.93 6.34 -3.28
CA TYR A 50 11.98 6.12 -1.84
C TYR A 50 13.37 6.36 -1.24
N PRO A 51 13.83 7.62 -1.18
CA PRO A 51 15.14 7.96 -0.62
C PRO A 51 15.33 7.53 0.85
N PHE A 52 14.24 7.27 1.58
CA PHE A 52 14.29 6.82 2.98
C PHE A 52 14.89 5.43 3.17
N LEU A 53 14.96 4.62 2.11
CA LEU A 53 15.59 3.30 2.16
C LEU A 53 17.10 3.36 2.42
N ASN A 54 17.74 4.53 2.25
CA ASN A 54 19.16 4.76 2.56
C ASN A 54 20.12 3.74 1.94
N GLY A 55 19.79 3.24 0.73
CA GLY A 55 20.60 2.25 0.00
C GLY A 55 20.17 0.80 0.17
N GLU A 56 19.20 0.51 1.04
CA GLU A 56 18.51 -0.80 1.04
C GLU A 56 17.69 -0.94 -0.25
N SER A 57 17.66 -2.12 -0.86
CA SER A 57 16.78 -2.36 -2.00
C SER A 57 15.31 -2.46 -1.55
N LEU A 58 14.38 -2.22 -2.47
CA LEU A 58 12.95 -2.42 -2.20
C LEU A 58 12.65 -3.89 -1.85
N GLU A 59 13.27 -4.78 -2.59
CA GLU A 59 13.13 -6.22 -2.46
C GLU A 59 13.59 -6.69 -1.08
N ASP A 60 14.79 -6.29 -0.64
CA ASP A 60 15.30 -6.64 0.69
C ASP A 60 14.41 -6.09 1.82
N TYR A 61 13.89 -4.87 1.65
CA TYR A 61 12.95 -4.28 2.61
C TYR A 61 11.65 -5.10 2.70
N TYR A 62 11.09 -5.49 1.56
CA TYR A 62 9.86 -6.28 1.51
C TYR A 62 10.05 -7.67 2.13
N ASP A 63 11.14 -8.36 1.80
CA ASP A 63 11.46 -9.67 2.35
C ASP A 63 11.64 -9.59 3.87
N ARG A 64 12.40 -8.61 4.36
CA ARG A 64 12.60 -8.36 5.78
C ARG A 64 11.29 -8.10 6.53
N TYR A 65 10.34 -7.38 5.91
CA TYR A 65 9.00 -7.19 6.49
C TYR A 65 8.23 -8.51 6.54
N MET A 66 8.20 -9.26 5.45
CA MET A 66 7.43 -10.51 5.38
C MET A 66 7.99 -11.58 6.32
N GLU A 67 9.29 -11.64 6.52
CA GLU A 67 9.96 -12.56 7.44
C GLU A 67 9.87 -12.15 8.92
N SER A 68 9.66 -10.87 9.20
CA SER A 68 9.57 -10.36 10.57
C SER A 68 8.44 -11.00 11.36
N SER A 69 8.65 -11.17 12.67
CA SER A 69 7.56 -11.53 13.60
C SER A 69 6.59 -10.37 13.85
N ALA A 70 7.00 -9.13 13.61
CA ALA A 70 6.14 -7.96 13.72
C ALA A 70 5.22 -7.87 12.49
N ASN A 71 3.93 -7.67 12.73
CA ASN A 71 2.91 -7.80 11.69
C ASN A 71 2.48 -6.48 11.07
N ILE A 72 2.71 -5.34 11.71
CA ILE A 72 2.18 -4.05 11.32
C ILE A 72 3.24 -3.21 10.61
N LEU A 73 2.91 -2.68 9.45
CA LEU A 73 3.66 -1.65 8.73
C LEU A 73 2.79 -0.39 8.60
N LEU A 74 3.32 0.74 9.05
CA LEU A 74 2.64 2.04 8.99
C LEU A 74 3.29 2.92 7.92
N LEU A 75 2.50 3.38 6.96
CA LEU A 75 2.93 4.29 5.90
C LEU A 75 2.25 5.65 6.11
N ILE A 76 3.01 6.66 6.49
CA ILE A 76 2.50 7.99 6.85
C ILE A 76 2.99 9.00 5.83
N GLY A 77 2.14 9.92 5.40
CA GLY A 77 2.56 11.03 4.55
C GLY A 77 1.47 11.57 3.65
N PRO A 78 1.69 12.72 3.01
CA PRO A 78 0.69 13.37 2.19
C PRO A 78 0.29 12.54 0.96
N PRO A 79 -0.85 12.84 0.33
CA PRO A 79 -1.28 12.20 -0.91
C PRO A 79 -0.24 12.38 -2.03
N GLY A 80 -0.16 11.41 -2.92
CA GLY A 80 0.72 11.48 -4.10
C GLY A 80 2.19 11.18 -3.85
N THR A 81 2.59 10.79 -2.63
CA THR A 81 3.97 10.44 -2.28
C THR A 81 4.32 8.96 -2.51
N GLY A 82 3.42 8.18 -3.12
CA GLY A 82 3.72 6.81 -3.56
C GLY A 82 3.41 5.70 -2.56
N LYS A 83 2.64 5.93 -1.48
CA LYS A 83 2.27 4.89 -0.50
C LYS A 83 1.61 3.67 -1.15
N THR A 84 0.55 3.87 -1.93
CA THR A 84 -0.13 2.78 -2.66
C THR A 84 0.78 2.08 -3.66
N THR A 85 1.68 2.81 -4.32
CA THR A 85 2.67 2.23 -5.24
C THR A 85 3.67 1.35 -4.50
N PHE A 86 4.09 1.75 -3.30
CA PHE A 86 4.96 0.96 -2.43
C PHE A 86 4.28 -0.36 -2.01
N ILE A 87 3.01 -0.30 -1.59
CA ILE A 87 2.20 -1.50 -1.25
C ILE A 87 2.10 -2.43 -2.46
N ARG A 88 1.82 -1.88 -3.64
CA ARG A 88 1.74 -2.65 -4.88
C ARG A 88 3.05 -3.37 -5.21
N GLY A 89 4.19 -2.71 -5.01
CA GLY A 89 5.51 -3.31 -5.17
C GLY A 89 5.74 -4.48 -4.21
N LEU A 90 5.36 -4.33 -2.94
CA LEU A 90 5.44 -5.39 -1.95
C LEU A 90 4.63 -6.61 -2.38
N LEU A 91 3.36 -6.44 -2.73
CA LEU A 91 2.48 -7.53 -3.14
C LEU A 91 3.00 -8.23 -4.40
N ALA A 92 3.50 -7.45 -5.37
CA ALA A 92 4.06 -7.99 -6.61
C ALA A 92 5.34 -8.79 -6.38
N HIS A 93 6.26 -8.28 -5.55
CA HIS A 93 7.53 -8.93 -5.25
C HIS A 93 7.33 -10.23 -4.47
N THR A 94 6.50 -10.19 -3.43
CA THR A 94 6.27 -11.34 -2.55
C THR A 94 5.22 -12.32 -3.11
N ASN A 95 4.67 -12.04 -4.27
CA ASN A 95 3.55 -12.77 -4.87
C ASN A 95 2.40 -13.03 -3.87
N SER A 96 2.08 -12.01 -3.07
CA SER A 96 1.09 -12.09 -2.00
C SER A 96 -0.25 -11.53 -2.44
N SER A 97 -1.33 -12.25 -2.13
CA SER A 97 -2.68 -11.71 -2.22
C SER A 97 -3.01 -10.84 -1.00
N ALA A 98 -3.88 -9.86 -1.19
CA ALA A 98 -4.29 -8.95 -0.14
C ALA A 98 -5.80 -8.81 -0.05
N ILE A 99 -6.31 -8.73 1.18
CA ILE A 99 -7.69 -8.30 1.47
C ILE A 99 -7.71 -6.81 1.78
N VAL A 100 -8.66 -6.09 1.16
CA VAL A 100 -8.80 -4.63 1.28
C VAL A 100 -10.26 -4.27 1.54
N SER A 101 -10.52 -3.32 2.42
CA SER A 101 -11.82 -2.66 2.54
C SER A 101 -11.65 -1.18 2.85
N TYR A 102 -12.51 -0.37 2.22
CA TYR A 102 -12.64 1.06 2.48
C TYR A 102 -13.91 1.39 3.28
N ASP A 103 -14.74 0.38 3.57
CA ASP A 103 -16.02 0.55 4.27
C ASP A 103 -15.82 0.41 5.77
N SER A 104 -15.98 1.51 6.50
CA SER A 104 -15.89 1.54 7.95
C SER A 104 -16.91 0.63 8.63
N GLY A 105 -18.10 0.45 8.03
CA GLY A 105 -19.14 -0.43 8.55
C GLY A 105 -18.77 -1.91 8.46
N ILE A 106 -17.93 -2.30 7.49
CA ILE A 106 -17.36 -3.65 7.38
C ILE A 106 -16.24 -3.82 8.42
N LEU A 107 -15.34 -2.86 8.51
CA LEU A 107 -14.22 -2.89 9.44
C LEU A 107 -14.68 -2.86 10.92
N ASP A 108 -15.87 -2.35 11.18
CA ASP A 108 -16.48 -2.39 12.51
C ASP A 108 -17.11 -3.75 12.88
N LYS A 109 -17.00 -4.75 12.01
CA LYS A 109 -17.50 -6.11 12.25
C LYS A 109 -16.35 -7.11 12.40
N ASP A 110 -16.47 -8.00 13.39
CA ASP A 110 -15.48 -9.05 13.62
C ASP A 110 -15.37 -10.03 12.43
N GLY A 111 -16.42 -10.15 11.63
CA GLY A 111 -16.46 -11.05 10.46
C GLY A 111 -15.40 -10.73 9.40
N PHE A 112 -15.02 -9.46 9.21
CA PHE A 112 -13.95 -9.09 8.28
C PHE A 112 -12.59 -9.63 8.74
N PHE A 113 -12.31 -9.51 10.01
CA PHE A 113 -11.06 -10.00 10.60
C PHE A 113 -11.02 -11.53 10.65
N ALA A 114 -12.14 -12.18 10.98
CA ALA A 114 -12.25 -13.64 10.93
C ALA A 114 -11.96 -14.14 9.52
N ARG A 115 -12.57 -13.51 8.50
CA ARG A 115 -12.31 -13.81 7.10
C ARG A 115 -10.82 -13.68 6.73
N PHE A 116 -10.17 -12.60 7.14
CA PHE A 116 -8.73 -12.43 6.91
C PHE A 116 -7.90 -13.54 7.56
N ILE A 117 -8.24 -13.94 8.77
CA ILE A 117 -7.53 -15.01 9.49
C ILE A 117 -7.70 -16.35 8.78
N GLU A 118 -8.92 -16.63 8.26
CA GLU A 118 -9.29 -17.90 7.62
C GLU A 118 -8.90 -17.96 6.13
N SER A 119 -8.73 -16.81 5.45
CA SER A 119 -8.37 -16.76 4.02
C SER A 119 -6.92 -17.18 3.77
N ASP A 120 -6.60 -17.43 2.51
CA ASP A 120 -5.23 -17.62 2.04
C ASP A 120 -4.48 -16.28 1.82
N ASP A 121 -5.18 -15.14 1.93
CA ASP A 121 -4.56 -13.82 1.81
C ASP A 121 -3.57 -13.57 2.94
N ASN A 122 -2.34 -13.26 2.59
CA ASN A 122 -1.29 -13.02 3.57
C ASN A 122 -1.25 -11.59 4.09
N VAL A 123 -1.84 -10.65 3.36
CA VAL A 123 -1.75 -9.22 3.64
C VAL A 123 -3.14 -8.60 3.77
N MET A 124 -3.38 -7.85 4.84
CA MET A 124 -4.51 -6.93 4.96
C MET A 124 -4.00 -5.52 4.69
N VAL A 125 -4.66 -4.80 3.78
CA VAL A 125 -4.31 -3.42 3.47
C VAL A 125 -5.46 -2.50 3.84
N LEU A 126 -5.16 -1.46 4.61
CA LEU A 126 -6.09 -0.43 5.03
C LEU A 126 -5.54 0.93 4.59
N GLU A 127 -5.99 1.38 3.42
CA GLU A 127 -5.60 2.69 2.87
C GLU A 127 -6.49 3.80 3.43
N ASP A 128 -5.94 5.03 3.46
CA ASP A 128 -6.61 6.22 3.99
C ASP A 128 -7.25 5.99 5.38
N SER A 129 -6.51 5.26 6.21
CA SER A 129 -6.98 4.74 7.50
C SER A 129 -6.97 5.78 8.64
N ASP A 130 -6.98 7.07 8.32
CA ASP A 130 -6.88 8.19 9.27
C ASP A 130 -7.86 8.06 10.45
N ALA A 131 -9.12 7.71 10.16
CA ALA A 131 -10.14 7.55 11.19
C ALA A 131 -9.88 6.36 12.11
N PHE A 132 -9.23 5.31 11.62
CA PHE A 132 -9.01 4.05 12.34
C PHE A 132 -7.74 4.06 13.18
N LEU A 133 -6.79 4.95 12.86
CA LEU A 133 -5.50 5.03 13.52
C LEU A 133 -5.48 6.01 14.70
N LYS A 134 -6.50 6.87 14.85
CA LYS A 134 -6.59 7.83 15.95
C LYS A 134 -6.52 7.15 17.31
N PRO A 135 -6.04 7.85 18.34
CA PRO A 135 -6.01 7.35 19.71
C PRO A 135 -7.38 6.90 20.21
N ARG A 136 -7.42 5.86 21.02
CA ARG A 136 -8.63 5.37 21.69
C ARG A 136 -9.22 6.41 22.64
N SER A 137 -8.38 7.30 23.19
CA SER A 137 -8.82 8.48 23.97
C SER A 137 -9.77 9.37 23.19
N ASP A 138 -9.66 9.38 21.85
CA ASP A 138 -10.49 10.18 20.95
C ASP A 138 -11.75 9.44 20.47
N GLY A 139 -12.11 8.34 21.17
CA GLY A 139 -13.32 7.57 20.91
C GLY A 139 -13.18 6.49 19.83
N ASN A 140 -11.96 6.14 19.41
CA ASN A 140 -11.73 5.09 18.43
C ASN A 140 -11.97 3.70 19.05
N THR A 141 -13.08 3.06 18.70
CA THR A 141 -13.43 1.70 19.15
C THR A 141 -12.87 0.60 18.29
N MET A 142 -12.46 0.91 17.05
CA MET A 142 -11.99 -0.09 16.08
C MET A 142 -10.57 -0.59 16.38
N MET A 143 -9.78 0.22 17.06
CA MET A 143 -8.39 -0.10 17.38
C MET A 143 -8.22 -1.46 18.08
N HIS A 144 -9.17 -1.86 18.92
CA HIS A 144 -9.10 -3.15 19.62
C HIS A 144 -9.05 -4.34 18.68
N ARG A 145 -9.75 -4.29 17.53
CA ARG A 145 -9.79 -5.37 16.55
C ARG A 145 -8.43 -5.53 15.88
N PHE A 146 -7.83 -4.44 15.44
CA PHE A 146 -6.48 -4.46 14.84
C PHE A 146 -5.43 -5.00 15.81
N LEU A 147 -5.51 -4.60 17.08
CA LEU A 147 -4.60 -5.06 18.11
C LEU A 147 -4.76 -6.56 18.40
N ASN A 148 -5.98 -7.07 18.38
CA ASN A 148 -6.25 -8.49 18.62
C ASN A 148 -5.71 -9.38 17.48
N VAL A 149 -5.81 -8.91 16.23
CA VAL A 149 -5.27 -9.62 15.07
C VAL A 149 -3.73 -9.51 15.02
N GLY A 150 -3.18 -8.35 15.42
CA GLY A 150 -1.74 -8.10 15.35
C GLY A 150 -0.91 -8.79 16.43
N ASP A 151 -1.48 -9.04 17.62
CA ASP A 151 -0.73 -9.56 18.78
C ASP A 151 -1.66 -10.17 19.83
N GLY A 152 -2.77 -10.74 19.38
CA GLY A 152 -3.76 -11.37 20.26
C GLY A 152 -3.45 -12.86 20.53
N LEU A 153 -4.34 -13.48 21.31
CA LEU A 153 -4.29 -14.91 21.61
C LEU A 153 -4.48 -15.76 20.34
N VAL A 154 -5.14 -15.19 19.32
CA VAL A 154 -5.30 -15.79 18.00
C VAL A 154 -4.03 -15.48 17.20
N THR A 155 -3.13 -16.44 17.14
CA THR A 155 -1.88 -16.31 16.39
C THR A 155 -2.17 -16.32 14.89
N THR A 156 -1.90 -15.19 14.24
CA THR A 156 -1.99 -15.04 12.79
C THR A 156 -0.60 -15.18 12.15
N LYS A 157 0.01 -16.35 12.33
CA LYS A 157 1.37 -16.59 11.80
C LYS A 157 1.40 -16.38 10.29
N GLY A 158 2.29 -15.51 9.84
CA GLY A 158 2.46 -15.18 8.42
C GLY A 158 1.49 -14.10 7.88
N LYS A 159 0.52 -13.64 8.68
CA LYS A 159 -0.38 -12.55 8.29
C LYS A 159 0.26 -11.19 8.56
N LYS A 160 0.11 -10.27 7.63
CA LYS A 160 0.66 -8.90 7.68
C LYS A 160 -0.45 -7.88 7.56
N MET A 161 -0.29 -6.73 8.20
CA MET A 161 -1.21 -5.61 8.13
C MET A 161 -0.48 -4.35 7.73
N ILE A 162 -0.92 -3.71 6.67
CA ILE A 162 -0.37 -2.45 6.18
C ILE A 162 -1.41 -1.37 6.32
N PHE A 163 -1.05 -0.31 7.01
CA PHE A 163 -1.89 0.89 7.13
C PHE A 163 -1.25 2.04 6.37
N SER A 164 -2.00 2.69 5.51
CA SER A 164 -1.59 3.97 4.94
C SER A 164 -2.47 5.10 5.45
N THR A 165 -1.86 6.25 5.75
CA THR A 165 -2.55 7.41 6.30
C THR A 165 -1.97 8.71 5.79
N ASN A 166 -2.81 9.74 5.75
CA ASN A 166 -2.41 11.12 5.46
C ASN A 166 -2.25 11.96 6.74
N LEU A 167 -2.35 11.35 7.92
CA LEU A 167 -2.11 12.04 9.19
C LEU A 167 -0.73 12.70 9.19
N PRO A 168 -0.61 13.92 9.72
CA PRO A 168 0.62 14.71 9.61
C PRO A 168 1.73 14.21 10.54
N SER A 169 1.40 13.41 11.56
CA SER A 169 2.37 12.96 12.56
C SER A 169 2.02 11.60 13.14
N ILE A 170 3.06 10.84 13.47
CA ILE A 170 2.94 9.61 14.28
C ILE A 170 2.26 9.85 15.63
N ARG A 171 2.32 11.06 16.16
CA ARG A 171 1.67 11.41 17.44
C ARG A 171 0.14 11.35 17.38
N ASP A 172 -0.41 11.42 16.17
CA ASP A 172 -1.84 11.34 15.92
C ASP A 172 -2.33 9.87 15.83
N ILE A 173 -1.40 8.90 15.95
CA ILE A 173 -1.68 7.47 15.89
C ILE A 173 -1.69 6.86 17.30
N ASP A 174 -2.60 5.91 17.53
CA ASP A 174 -2.65 5.19 18.82
C ASP A 174 -1.32 4.47 19.08
N SER A 175 -0.69 4.80 20.21
CA SER A 175 0.60 4.27 20.62
C SER A 175 0.66 2.74 20.75
N ALA A 176 -0.48 2.07 20.87
CA ALA A 176 -0.53 0.62 20.94
C ALA A 176 -0.16 -0.06 19.61
N LEU A 177 -0.37 0.62 18.45
CA LEU A 177 0.07 0.11 17.15
C LEU A 177 1.59 0.15 16.98
N THR A 178 2.24 1.15 17.55
CA THR A 178 3.66 1.43 17.37
C THR A 178 4.57 0.72 18.36
N ARG A 179 4.02 -0.20 19.16
CA ARG A 179 4.79 -0.93 20.16
C ARG A 179 5.81 -1.86 19.52
N PRO A 180 7.04 -1.95 20.09
CA PRO A 180 8.04 -2.94 19.67
C PRO A 180 7.48 -4.37 19.67
N GLY A 181 7.83 -5.15 18.66
CA GLY A 181 7.36 -6.53 18.47
C GLY A 181 6.02 -6.63 17.73
N ARG A 182 5.24 -5.53 17.64
CA ARG A 182 3.99 -5.45 16.88
C ARG A 182 4.17 -4.67 15.57
N CYS A 183 4.74 -3.47 15.67
CA CYS A 183 5.08 -2.65 14.52
C CYS A 183 6.45 -3.03 13.99
N PHE A 184 6.50 -3.37 12.71
CA PHE A 184 7.75 -3.63 12.00
C PHE A 184 8.48 -2.33 11.72
N ASP A 185 7.79 -1.37 11.11
CA ASP A 185 8.36 -0.08 10.76
C ASP A 185 7.28 0.99 10.61
N ILE A 186 7.71 2.25 10.68
CA ILE A 186 6.91 3.43 10.45
C ILE A 186 7.63 4.26 9.40
N VAL A 187 7.11 4.17 8.18
CA VAL A 187 7.71 4.85 7.03
C VAL A 187 7.03 6.19 6.81
N GLU A 188 7.80 7.25 6.92
CA GLU A 188 7.34 8.62 6.64
C GLU A 188 7.63 8.98 5.18
N PHE A 189 6.58 9.02 4.38
CA PHE A 189 6.63 9.43 2.98
C PHE A 189 6.60 10.96 2.88
N LYS A 190 7.63 11.52 2.28
CA LYS A 190 7.76 12.97 2.06
C LYS A 190 7.80 13.28 0.57
N PRO A 191 7.42 14.51 0.16
CA PRO A 191 7.77 15.00 -1.17
C PRO A 191 9.27 14.87 -1.40
N LEU A 192 9.65 14.58 -2.63
CA LEU A 192 11.04 14.47 -3.04
C LEU A 192 11.68 15.87 -3.14
N SER A 193 12.90 16.02 -2.65
CA SER A 193 13.72 17.19 -2.96
C SER A 193 13.95 17.29 -4.48
N TYR A 194 14.28 18.47 -4.97
CA TYR A 194 14.58 18.65 -6.40
C TYR A 194 15.64 17.66 -6.92
N GLY A 195 16.67 17.37 -6.13
CA GLY A 195 17.72 16.41 -6.54
C GLY A 195 17.19 14.99 -6.70
N SER A 196 16.40 14.51 -5.74
CA SER A 196 15.76 13.18 -5.81
C SER A 196 14.70 13.12 -6.92
N ALA A 197 13.90 14.18 -7.04
CA ALA A 197 12.90 14.30 -8.10
C ALA A 197 13.52 14.29 -9.50
N LYS A 198 14.68 14.94 -9.67
CA LYS A 198 15.42 14.93 -10.93
C LYS A 198 15.96 13.54 -11.27
N ALA A 199 16.56 12.85 -10.29
CA ALA A 199 17.04 11.48 -10.51
C ALA A 199 15.90 10.54 -10.95
N LEU A 200 14.74 10.65 -10.34
CA LEU A 200 13.54 9.90 -10.73
C LEU A 200 13.06 10.31 -12.14
N ALA A 201 13.01 11.61 -12.42
CA ALA A 201 12.57 12.13 -13.71
C ALA A 201 13.51 11.68 -14.86
N ASP A 202 14.83 11.74 -14.63
CA ASP A 202 15.82 11.27 -15.61
C ASP A 202 15.64 9.77 -15.91
N LYS A 203 15.33 8.95 -14.90
CA LYS A 203 15.04 7.51 -15.07
C LYS A 203 13.74 7.25 -15.85
N LEU A 204 12.76 8.13 -15.72
CA LEU A 204 11.45 8.03 -16.36
C LEU A 204 11.38 8.77 -17.72
N ASP A 205 12.49 9.35 -18.17
CA ASP A 205 12.55 10.26 -19.34
C ASP A 205 11.50 11.40 -19.25
N ALA A 206 11.28 11.91 -18.03
CA ALA A 206 10.35 12.98 -17.73
C ALA A 206 11.11 14.31 -17.55
N LYS A 207 10.46 15.42 -17.93
CA LYS A 207 11.02 16.76 -17.72
C LYS A 207 10.35 17.40 -16.51
N ILE A 208 11.15 17.92 -15.59
CA ILE A 208 10.64 18.67 -14.44
C ILE A 208 11.23 20.10 -14.42
N ASP A 209 10.43 21.07 -14.01
CA ASP A 209 10.88 22.44 -13.78
C ASP A 209 11.61 22.53 -12.44
N ALA A 210 12.39 23.59 -12.21
CA ALA A 210 13.03 23.81 -10.93
C ALA A 210 11.99 24.21 -9.86
N LYS A 211 11.84 23.37 -8.83
CA LYS A 211 10.94 23.53 -7.68
C LYS A 211 11.59 22.89 -6.47
N ASP A 212 11.28 23.35 -5.27
CA ASP A 212 11.94 22.86 -4.05
C ASP A 212 11.56 21.40 -3.73
N GLU A 213 10.27 21.07 -3.90
CA GLU A 213 9.71 19.76 -3.56
C GLU A 213 8.72 19.25 -4.61
N TYR A 214 8.71 17.94 -4.81
CA TYR A 214 7.84 17.24 -5.74
C TYR A 214 7.14 16.05 -5.09
N SER A 215 5.84 15.90 -5.26
CA SER A 215 5.21 14.61 -5.07
C SER A 215 5.58 13.66 -6.22
N ILE A 216 5.61 12.37 -5.95
CA ILE A 216 5.84 11.35 -7.00
C ILE A 216 4.76 11.46 -8.09
N ALA A 217 3.51 11.72 -7.69
CA ALA A 217 2.41 11.91 -8.62
C ALA A 217 2.63 13.07 -9.59
N GLU A 218 3.26 14.18 -9.16
CA GLU A 218 3.58 15.29 -10.05
C GLU A 218 4.59 14.88 -11.12
N ILE A 219 5.59 14.07 -10.80
CA ILE A 219 6.62 13.63 -11.74
C ILE A 219 6.00 12.70 -12.80
N PHE A 220 5.18 11.74 -12.39
CA PHE A 220 4.50 10.83 -13.32
C PHE A 220 3.45 11.51 -14.19
N ASN A 221 2.75 12.54 -13.67
CA ASN A 221 1.65 13.19 -14.37
C ASN A 221 2.11 14.38 -15.24
N GLN A 222 3.40 14.71 -15.29
CA GLN A 222 3.89 15.77 -16.19
C GLN A 222 3.67 15.45 -17.68
N GLN A 223 3.53 14.18 -18.02
CA GLN A 223 3.17 13.73 -19.37
C GLN A 223 1.64 13.71 -19.60
N THR A 224 0.84 13.93 -18.56
CA THR A 224 -0.61 13.85 -18.62
C THR A 224 -1.25 15.21 -18.38
N PHE A 225 -2.35 15.43 -19.08
CA PHE A 225 -3.24 16.59 -19.06
C PHE A 225 -3.38 17.25 -17.67
N LYS A 226 -2.99 18.53 -17.55
CA LYS A 226 -3.32 19.34 -16.37
C LYS A 226 -4.80 19.73 -16.45
N PRO A 227 -5.66 19.31 -15.51
CA PRO A 227 -7.04 19.73 -15.51
C PRO A 227 -7.12 21.26 -15.32
N THR A 228 -7.70 21.96 -16.28
CA THR A 228 -7.97 23.39 -16.19
C THR A 228 -9.34 23.61 -15.56
N VAL A 229 -9.40 24.35 -14.48
CA VAL A 229 -10.69 24.79 -13.90
C VAL A 229 -11.34 25.78 -14.86
N ARG A 230 -12.33 25.33 -15.61
CA ARG A 230 -13.15 26.21 -16.43
C ARG A 230 -14.21 26.84 -15.52
N LYS A 231 -14.13 28.15 -15.33
CA LYS A 231 -15.19 28.89 -14.66
C LYS A 231 -16.33 29.09 -15.69
N VAL A 232 -17.46 28.44 -15.44
CA VAL A 232 -18.70 28.73 -16.17
C VAL A 232 -19.39 29.84 -15.38
N GLY A 233 -19.33 31.08 -15.89
CA GLY A 233 -20.11 32.19 -15.38
C GLY A 233 -21.32 32.41 -16.33
N PHE A 234 -22.51 32.58 -15.77
CA PHE A 234 -23.59 33.22 -16.51
C PHE A 234 -23.20 34.70 -16.64
N VAL A 235 -23.23 35.22 -17.89
CA VAL A 235 -23.15 36.64 -18.22
C VAL A 235 -24.53 37.22 -18.11
#